data_fe6c4be689557d122a78784331565c75
#
_entry.id   fe6c4be689557d122a78784331565c75
#
_cell.length_a   1.000
_cell.length_b   1.000
_cell.length_c   1.000
_cell.angle_alpha   90.00
_cell.angle_beta   90.00
_cell.angle_gamma   90.00
#
_symmetry.space_group_name_H-M   'P 1'
#
loop_
_entity.id
_entity.type
_entity.pdbx_description
1 polymer ?
#
loop_
_entity_poly.entity_id
_entity_poly.type
_entity_poly.pdbx_seq_one_letter_code
_entity_poly.pdbx_strand_id
1 'polypeptide(L)'
;MNNDEKCDISGKLFCSEKQLQQRKQHLHVLHPEITKLPRSSMQSILIAVVISLNVASIGFGLASAQQKSPAAPTPLAVDGIQCNANEQFLFHIHAHLDILVNSQHMYIPPQIGIIPDKCIYWLHTHDETGIIHIESPIKGDFTLGQFFDLWKTKVKNSQVFDNIFNGKDVPIVYINGSKVPSGVNYRDIKLHAYDEIALIYGRPPQPDSIPSTYNFPQGL
;
A
#
# COMPACT_ATOMS: atom_id res chain seq x y z
N MET A 1 36.69 -14.72 -7.92
CA MET A 1 35.57 -15.41 -7.25
C MET A 1 34.36 -14.51 -7.40
N ASN A 2 33.52 -14.82 -8.38
CA ASN A 2 32.33 -14.04 -8.71
C ASN A 2 31.21 -14.49 -7.77
N ASN A 3 30.85 -13.65 -6.82
CA ASN A 3 29.61 -13.83 -6.05
C ASN A 3 28.47 -13.14 -6.81
N ASP A 4 27.89 -13.84 -7.77
CA ASP A 4 26.58 -13.51 -8.31
C ASP A 4 25.52 -13.90 -7.27
N GLU A 5 25.27 -13.04 -6.29
CA GLU A 5 24.13 -13.18 -5.40
C GLU A 5 22.84 -12.88 -6.19
N LYS A 6 22.14 -13.96 -6.54
CA LYS A 6 20.82 -13.90 -7.17
C LYS A 6 19.81 -13.28 -6.20
N CYS A 7 19.26 -12.14 -6.56
CA CYS A 7 18.11 -11.56 -5.87
C CYS A 7 16.91 -12.50 -5.98
N ASP A 8 16.41 -13.02 -4.87
CA ASP A 8 15.15 -13.76 -4.81
C ASP A 8 14.01 -12.84 -4.36
N ILE A 9 12.82 -13.03 -4.92
CA ILE A 9 11.62 -12.23 -4.65
C ILE A 9 11.13 -12.41 -3.21
N SER A 10 11.59 -13.45 -2.51
CA SER A 10 11.08 -13.86 -1.20
C SER A 10 11.83 -13.34 0.02
N GLY A 11 12.91 -12.53 -0.11
CA GLY A 11 13.55 -12.12 1.13
C GLY A 11 14.87 -11.34 1.11
N LYS A 12 15.43 -10.98 -0.03
CA LYS A 12 16.66 -10.17 -0.03
C LYS A 12 16.38 -8.70 -0.35
N LEU A 13 16.47 -7.89 0.67
CA LEU A 13 16.17 -6.45 0.68
C LEU A 13 17.23 -5.57 -0.01
N PHE A 14 18.31 -6.12 -0.56
CA PHE A 14 19.42 -5.38 -1.09
C PHE A 14 19.70 -5.74 -2.55
N CYS A 15 18.87 -5.19 -3.45
CA CYS A 15 19.23 -5.15 -4.86
C CYS A 15 19.78 -3.77 -5.22
N SER A 16 20.92 -3.69 -5.91
CA SER A 16 21.37 -2.43 -6.47
C SER A 16 20.38 -1.97 -7.55
N GLU A 17 20.25 -0.65 -7.72
CA GLU A 17 19.33 -0.03 -8.71
C GLU A 17 19.54 -0.58 -10.13
N LYS A 18 20.75 -0.98 -10.46
CA LYS A 18 21.11 -1.61 -11.73
C LYS A 18 20.47 -3.00 -11.93
N GLN A 19 20.32 -3.78 -10.87
CA GLN A 19 19.66 -5.09 -10.91
C GLN A 19 18.13 -4.96 -10.97
N LEU A 20 17.56 -3.89 -10.40
CA LEU A 20 16.15 -3.57 -10.50
C LEU A 20 15.75 -3.18 -11.93
N GLN A 21 16.57 -2.39 -12.59
CA GLN A 21 16.40 -1.96 -13.99
C GLN A 21 16.47 -3.15 -14.97
N GLN A 22 17.36 -4.09 -14.77
CA GLN A 22 17.45 -5.29 -15.61
C GLN A 22 16.22 -6.18 -15.48
N ARG A 23 15.59 -6.27 -14.29
CA ARG A 23 14.35 -7.03 -14.10
C ARG A 23 13.14 -6.37 -14.76
N LYS A 24 13.04 -5.04 -14.73
CA LYS A 24 11.96 -4.32 -15.44
C LYS A 24 12.00 -4.60 -16.95
N GLN A 25 13.18 -4.72 -17.54
CA GLN A 25 13.33 -5.07 -18.96
C GLN A 25 12.96 -6.53 -19.28
N HIS A 26 13.18 -7.47 -18.35
CA HIS A 26 12.84 -8.90 -18.58
C HIS A 26 11.34 -9.19 -18.44
N LEU A 27 10.59 -8.40 -17.68
CA LEU A 27 9.12 -8.56 -17.53
C LEU A 27 8.35 -8.12 -18.77
N HIS A 28 8.90 -7.22 -19.60
CA HIS A 28 8.29 -6.78 -20.85
C HIS A 28 8.34 -7.83 -21.98
N VAL A 29 9.13 -8.89 -21.84
CA VAL A 29 9.33 -9.91 -22.90
C VAL A 29 8.37 -11.10 -22.75
N LEU A 30 7.61 -11.21 -21.67
CA LEU A 30 6.77 -12.39 -21.40
C LEU A 30 5.25 -12.18 -21.58
N HIS A 31 4.82 -11.13 -22.29
CA HIS A 31 3.44 -11.03 -22.74
C HIS A 31 3.31 -11.56 -24.18
N PRO A 32 2.74 -12.77 -24.41
CA PRO A 32 2.37 -13.20 -25.76
C PRO A 32 1.17 -12.36 -26.23
N GLU A 33 1.31 -11.81 -27.41
CA GLU A 33 0.24 -11.13 -28.13
C GLU A 33 -0.99 -12.05 -28.28
N ILE A 34 -2.14 -11.57 -27.79
CA ILE A 34 -3.43 -12.21 -28.05
C ILE A 34 -3.80 -11.88 -29.50
N THR A 35 -3.57 -12.82 -30.38
CA THR A 35 -3.96 -12.76 -31.78
C THR A 35 -5.49 -12.63 -31.90
N LYS A 36 -5.90 -11.63 -32.68
CA LYS A 36 -7.27 -11.35 -33.08
C LYS A 36 -7.90 -12.55 -33.80
N LEU A 37 -8.98 -13.08 -33.28
CA LEU A 37 -9.86 -14.02 -33.98
C LEU A 37 -10.70 -13.28 -35.03
N PRO A 38 -10.89 -13.86 -36.24
CA PRO A 38 -11.66 -13.23 -37.31
C PRO A 38 -13.16 -13.30 -37.02
N ARG A 39 -13.83 -12.16 -37.25
CA ARG A 39 -15.30 -12.09 -37.32
C ARG A 39 -15.80 -12.92 -38.50
N SER A 40 -16.51 -14.02 -38.26
CA SER A 40 -17.36 -14.65 -39.28
C SER A 40 -18.78 -14.13 -39.16
N SER A 41 -19.23 -13.57 -40.26
CA SER A 41 -20.62 -13.19 -40.53
C SER A 41 -21.50 -14.44 -40.60
N MET A 42 -22.61 -14.43 -39.89
CA MET A 42 -23.77 -15.24 -40.27
C MET A 42 -25.03 -14.39 -40.21
N GLN A 43 -25.49 -14.11 -41.41
CA GLN A 43 -26.79 -13.53 -41.68
C GLN A 43 -27.90 -14.58 -41.49
N SER A 44 -29.02 -14.09 -40.99
CA SER A 44 -30.39 -14.43 -41.37
C SER A 44 -30.89 -15.87 -41.21
N ILE A 45 -31.82 -16.07 -40.28
CA ILE A 45 -33.07 -16.80 -40.59
C ILE A 45 -34.21 -16.16 -39.78
N LEU A 46 -35.10 -15.47 -40.48
CA LEU A 46 -36.42 -15.07 -40.07
C LEU A 46 -37.35 -16.29 -40.11
N ILE A 47 -37.96 -16.70 -39.02
CA ILE A 47 -39.16 -17.50 -39.04
C ILE A 47 -40.17 -16.83 -38.13
N ALA A 48 -41.17 -16.23 -38.76
CA ALA A 48 -42.36 -15.74 -38.11
C ALA A 48 -43.33 -16.91 -37.80
N VAL A 49 -43.68 -17.10 -36.55
CA VAL A 49 -44.87 -17.87 -36.20
C VAL A 49 -45.73 -17.00 -35.28
N VAL A 50 -46.78 -16.47 -35.86
CA VAL A 50 -47.87 -15.79 -35.14
C VAL A 50 -48.76 -16.86 -34.56
N ILE A 51 -48.78 -17.00 -33.25
CA ILE A 51 -49.87 -17.71 -32.56
C ILE A 51 -50.44 -16.75 -31.54
N SER A 52 -51.61 -16.23 -31.86
CA SER A 52 -52.44 -15.44 -30.97
C SER A 52 -53.15 -16.38 -29.97
N LEU A 53 -52.81 -16.30 -28.72
CA LEU A 53 -53.62 -16.84 -27.62
C LEU A 53 -53.79 -15.75 -26.56
N ASN A 54 -55.01 -15.23 -26.51
CA ASN A 54 -55.47 -14.39 -25.41
C ASN A 54 -55.54 -15.25 -24.13
N VAL A 55 -54.67 -14.98 -23.19
CA VAL A 55 -54.81 -15.48 -21.83
C VAL A 55 -54.90 -14.29 -20.88
N ALA A 56 -56.01 -14.25 -20.16
CA ALA A 56 -56.33 -13.23 -19.17
C ALA A 56 -55.20 -13.04 -18.17
N SER A 57 -54.74 -11.80 -18.06
CA SER A 57 -53.71 -11.37 -17.13
C SER A 57 -54.21 -11.39 -15.69
N ILE A 58 -53.94 -12.44 -14.95
CA ILE A 58 -53.95 -12.38 -13.49
C ILE A 58 -52.60 -11.84 -13.10
N GLY A 59 -52.57 -10.57 -12.70
CA GLY A 59 -51.37 -9.88 -12.24
C GLY A 59 -50.90 -10.44 -10.89
N PHE A 60 -50.04 -11.41 -10.90
CA PHE A 60 -49.20 -11.72 -9.73
C PHE A 60 -48.01 -10.77 -9.76
N GLY A 61 -48.10 -9.70 -8.99
CA GLY A 61 -46.95 -8.83 -8.70
C GLY A 61 -45.89 -9.63 -7.92
N LEU A 62 -44.92 -10.20 -8.64
CA LEU A 62 -43.70 -10.69 -8.02
C LEU A 62 -42.91 -9.47 -7.58
N ALA A 63 -43.12 -9.05 -6.33
CA ALA A 63 -42.19 -8.14 -5.66
C ALA A 63 -40.85 -8.85 -5.60
N SER A 64 -39.92 -8.50 -6.52
CA SER A 64 -38.51 -8.90 -6.45
C SER A 64 -37.93 -8.26 -5.20
N ALA A 65 -37.95 -8.99 -4.08
CA ALA A 65 -37.13 -8.63 -2.93
C ALA A 65 -35.66 -8.70 -3.39
N GLN A 66 -35.08 -7.55 -3.68
CA GLN A 66 -33.65 -7.45 -3.85
C GLN A 66 -33.02 -7.86 -2.52
N GLN A 67 -32.59 -9.12 -2.43
CA GLN A 67 -31.70 -9.56 -1.37
C GLN A 67 -30.42 -8.76 -1.47
N LYS A 68 -30.30 -7.74 -0.61
CA LYS A 68 -29.05 -7.05 -0.39
C LYS A 68 -28.04 -8.11 0.06
N SER A 69 -27.09 -8.44 -0.82
CA SER A 69 -25.99 -9.36 -0.45
C SER A 69 -25.38 -8.91 0.88
N PRO A 70 -25.10 -9.84 1.81
CA PRO A 70 -24.40 -9.48 3.03
C PRO A 70 -23.14 -8.72 2.67
N ALA A 71 -22.95 -7.53 3.24
CA ALA A 71 -21.71 -6.79 3.07
C ALA A 71 -20.56 -7.68 3.50
N ALA A 72 -19.50 -7.77 2.70
CA ALA A 72 -18.28 -8.49 3.08
C ALA A 72 -17.82 -7.96 4.44
N PRO A 73 -17.36 -8.84 5.36
CA PRO A 73 -16.93 -8.39 6.67
C PRO A 73 -15.85 -7.31 6.52
N THR A 74 -16.06 -6.19 7.18
CA THR A 74 -15.04 -5.11 7.24
C THR A 74 -13.78 -5.69 7.90
N PRO A 75 -12.59 -5.49 7.32
CA PRO A 75 -11.35 -5.90 7.96
C PRO A 75 -11.26 -5.33 9.37
N LEU A 76 -10.72 -6.15 10.29
CA LEU A 76 -10.52 -5.72 11.67
C LEU A 76 -9.54 -4.53 11.71
N ALA A 77 -9.77 -3.61 12.63
CA ALA A 77 -8.82 -2.54 12.92
C ALA A 77 -7.44 -3.11 13.29
N VAL A 78 -6.39 -2.42 12.87
CA VAL A 78 -5.00 -2.75 13.23
C VAL A 78 -4.51 -1.64 14.15
N ASP A 79 -4.16 -1.96 15.38
CA ASP A 79 -3.70 -1.02 16.41
C ASP A 79 -4.58 0.26 16.49
N GLY A 80 -5.89 0.06 16.48
CA GLY A 80 -6.88 1.15 16.52
C GLY A 80 -7.15 1.85 15.18
N ILE A 81 -6.32 1.62 14.16
CA ILE A 81 -6.50 2.19 12.83
C ILE A 81 -7.60 1.43 12.08
N GLN A 82 -8.65 2.14 11.69
CA GLN A 82 -9.78 1.56 10.99
C GLN A 82 -9.52 1.47 9.48
N CYS A 83 -10.23 0.55 8.83
CA CYS A 83 -10.22 0.40 7.38
C CYS A 83 -11.59 0.81 6.82
N ASN A 84 -11.63 1.84 6.00
CA ASN A 84 -12.85 2.36 5.40
C ASN A 84 -12.90 2.08 3.90
N ALA A 85 -14.10 2.03 3.32
CA ALA A 85 -14.27 1.79 1.89
C ALA A 85 -13.64 2.87 1.00
N ASN A 86 -13.49 4.08 1.54
CA ASN A 86 -12.90 5.24 0.85
C ASN A 86 -11.96 5.97 1.80
N GLU A 87 -11.07 6.77 1.21
CA GLU A 87 -10.24 7.74 1.93
C GLU A 87 -11.08 8.71 2.75
N GLN A 88 -10.53 9.18 3.84
CA GLN A 88 -11.21 10.05 4.81
C GLN A 88 -10.52 11.42 4.82
N PHE A 89 -11.27 12.50 4.60
CA PHE A 89 -10.71 13.83 4.40
C PHE A 89 -10.95 14.82 5.55
N LEU A 90 -11.57 14.40 6.65
CA LEU A 90 -11.80 15.31 7.77
C LEU A 90 -10.50 15.68 8.49
N PHE A 91 -9.61 14.72 8.63
CA PHE A 91 -8.23 14.92 9.06
C PHE A 91 -7.31 14.31 8.01
N HIS A 92 -6.59 15.15 7.27
CA HIS A 92 -5.79 14.76 6.11
C HIS A 92 -4.45 15.48 6.19
N ILE A 93 -3.39 14.74 6.50
CA ILE A 93 -2.01 15.21 6.56
C ILE A 93 -1.07 14.17 5.98
N HIS A 94 0.14 14.58 5.65
CA HIS A 94 1.19 13.73 5.10
C HIS A 94 2.47 13.89 5.89
N ALA A 95 3.18 12.79 6.10
CA ALA A 95 4.53 12.76 6.62
C ALA A 95 5.40 11.92 5.68
N HIS A 96 6.71 12.13 5.69
CA HIS A 96 7.64 11.33 4.90
C HIS A 96 8.50 10.48 5.82
N LEU A 97 8.80 9.26 5.41
CA LEU A 97 9.63 8.30 6.14
C LEU A 97 10.79 7.85 5.27
N ASP A 98 12.00 8.06 5.78
CA ASP A 98 13.22 7.42 5.31
C ASP A 98 13.72 6.38 6.30
N ILE A 99 14.06 5.20 5.83
CA ILE A 99 14.73 4.19 6.65
C ILE A 99 16.08 3.88 6.02
N LEU A 100 17.16 4.08 6.80
CA LEU A 100 18.51 3.78 6.39
C LEU A 100 19.08 2.62 7.20
N VAL A 101 19.60 1.62 6.51
CA VAL A 101 20.31 0.49 7.14
C VAL A 101 21.75 0.50 6.65
N ASN A 102 22.69 0.73 7.56
CA ASN A 102 24.12 0.88 7.24
C ASN A 102 24.37 1.93 6.14
N SER A 103 23.71 3.08 6.23
CA SER A 103 23.78 4.21 5.27
C SER A 103 23.12 3.94 3.91
N GLN A 104 22.35 2.87 3.76
CA GLN A 104 21.62 2.55 2.53
C GLN A 104 20.12 2.73 2.76
N HIS A 105 19.43 3.41 1.85
CA HIS A 105 17.96 3.54 1.92
C HIS A 105 17.30 2.19 1.78
N MET A 106 16.37 1.90 2.69
CA MET A 106 15.48 0.76 2.61
C MET A 106 14.25 1.14 1.80
N TYR A 107 13.87 0.25 0.91
CA TYR A 107 12.67 0.39 0.10
C TYR A 107 11.40 0.34 0.96
N ILE A 108 10.54 1.35 0.85
CA ILE A 108 9.20 1.38 1.43
C ILE A 108 8.21 1.03 0.31
N PRO A 109 7.49 -0.10 0.41
CA PRO A 109 6.60 -0.53 -0.67
C PRO A 109 5.36 0.35 -0.79
N PRO A 110 4.77 0.41 -1.98
CA PRO A 110 3.47 1.04 -2.18
C PRO A 110 2.35 0.23 -1.52
N GLN A 111 1.21 0.87 -1.33
CA GLN A 111 -0.03 0.24 -0.87
C GLN A 111 0.04 -0.40 0.54
N ILE A 112 0.97 0.02 1.40
CA ILE A 112 0.85 -0.29 2.84
C ILE A 112 -0.50 0.27 3.30
N GLY A 113 -1.26 -0.49 4.08
CA GLY A 113 -2.57 -0.05 4.57
C GLY A 113 -3.68 0.00 3.51
N ILE A 114 -3.44 -0.45 2.28
CA ILE A 114 -4.48 -0.56 1.24
C ILE A 114 -4.79 -2.03 0.99
N ILE A 115 -6.07 -2.39 1.07
CA ILE A 115 -6.58 -3.71 0.68
C ILE A 115 -7.40 -3.52 -0.59
N PRO A 116 -6.87 -3.91 -1.77
CA PRO A 116 -7.53 -3.70 -3.05
C PRO A 116 -8.97 -4.23 -3.05
N ASP A 117 -9.88 -3.46 -3.63
CA ASP A 117 -11.31 -3.76 -3.75
C ASP A 117 -12.07 -3.95 -2.42
N LYS A 118 -11.46 -3.57 -1.29
CA LYS A 118 -12.08 -3.72 0.03
C LYS A 118 -12.08 -2.43 0.83
N CYS A 119 -10.90 -1.94 1.21
CA CYS A 119 -10.81 -0.76 2.07
C CYS A 119 -9.40 -0.17 2.14
N ILE A 120 -9.33 1.04 2.66
CA ILE A 120 -8.10 1.79 2.90
C ILE A 120 -8.03 2.11 4.39
N TYR A 121 -6.93 1.74 5.04
CA TYR A 121 -6.66 2.13 6.43
C TYR A 121 -6.33 3.62 6.51
N TRP A 122 -6.62 4.25 7.62
CA TRP A 122 -6.35 5.68 7.85
C TRP A 122 -4.87 6.06 7.72
N LEU A 123 -3.96 5.10 7.88
CA LEU A 123 -2.53 5.24 7.58
C LEU A 123 -2.18 4.34 6.41
N HIS A 124 -1.65 4.92 5.34
CA HIS A 124 -1.31 4.15 4.14
C HIS A 124 -0.26 4.84 3.27
N THR A 125 0.24 4.10 2.26
CA THR A 125 1.10 4.63 1.20
C THR A 125 0.49 4.30 -0.17
N HIS A 126 0.58 5.23 -1.13
CA HIS A 126 0.15 4.99 -2.50
C HIS A 126 1.27 4.43 -3.37
N ASP A 127 2.47 4.95 -3.22
CA ASP A 127 3.63 4.68 -4.05
C ASP A 127 4.89 4.36 -3.23
N GLU A 128 6.04 4.37 -3.88
CA GLU A 128 7.35 4.02 -3.32
C GLU A 128 8.10 5.24 -2.74
N THR A 129 7.46 6.40 -2.69
CA THR A 129 8.11 7.64 -2.25
C THR A 129 8.41 7.70 -0.77
N GLY A 130 7.77 6.86 0.04
CA GLY A 130 7.86 6.93 1.51
C GLY A 130 6.86 7.90 2.14
N ILE A 131 5.98 8.53 1.35
CA ILE A 131 4.92 9.40 1.88
C ILE A 131 3.90 8.54 2.60
N ILE A 132 3.69 8.83 3.87
CA ILE A 132 2.63 8.25 4.68
C ILE A 132 1.44 9.21 4.63
N HIS A 133 0.31 8.73 4.10
CA HIS A 133 -0.97 9.41 4.16
C HIS A 133 -1.64 9.11 5.49
N ILE A 134 -2.09 10.15 6.17
CA ILE A 134 -2.84 10.08 7.43
C ILE A 134 -4.22 10.68 7.15
N GLU A 135 -5.20 9.82 6.88
CA GLU A 135 -6.52 10.20 6.41
C GLU A 135 -7.59 9.58 7.30
N SER A 136 -8.17 10.38 8.18
CA SER A 136 -9.05 9.90 9.23
C SER A 136 -10.36 10.70 9.29
N PRO A 137 -11.51 10.07 9.65
CA PRO A 137 -12.76 10.77 9.91
C PRO A 137 -12.74 11.52 11.25
N ILE A 138 -11.69 11.39 12.05
CA ILE A 138 -11.52 12.06 13.32
C ILE A 138 -10.12 12.66 13.42
N LYS A 139 -10.02 13.83 14.02
CA LYS A 139 -8.72 14.39 14.40
C LYS A 139 -8.14 13.59 15.55
N GLY A 140 -6.88 13.19 15.45
CA GLY A 140 -6.21 12.41 16.49
C GLY A 140 -4.70 12.39 16.32
N ASP A 141 -4.04 11.79 17.29
CA ASP A 141 -2.61 11.52 17.25
C ASP A 141 -2.40 10.13 16.64
N PHE A 142 -1.70 10.08 15.53
CA PHE A 142 -1.29 8.86 14.87
C PHE A 142 0.21 8.67 15.02
N THR A 143 0.65 7.43 15.19
CA THR A 143 2.06 7.14 15.50
C THR A 143 2.74 6.32 14.40
N LEU A 144 4.05 6.44 14.37
CA LEU A 144 4.90 5.62 13.49
C LEU A 144 4.75 4.12 13.79
N GLY A 145 4.50 3.76 15.07
CA GLY A 145 4.22 2.38 15.48
C GLY A 145 2.99 1.80 14.81
N GLN A 146 1.90 2.56 14.76
CA GLN A 146 0.66 2.16 14.09
C GLN A 146 0.87 1.93 12.59
N PHE A 147 1.66 2.79 11.95
CA PHE A 147 2.05 2.58 10.54
C PHE A 147 2.84 1.29 10.35
N PHE A 148 3.79 0.99 11.23
CA PHE A 148 4.55 -0.27 11.16
C PHE A 148 3.69 -1.51 11.41
N ASP A 149 2.68 -1.43 12.29
CA ASP A 149 1.76 -2.54 12.50
C ASP A 149 0.91 -2.82 11.26
N LEU A 150 0.50 -1.79 10.53
CA LEU A 150 -0.13 -1.95 9.22
C LEU A 150 0.83 -2.55 8.19
N TRP A 151 2.06 -2.06 8.11
CA TRP A 151 3.06 -2.61 7.21
C TRP A 151 3.32 -4.09 7.48
N LYS A 152 3.43 -4.46 8.76
CA LYS A 152 3.60 -5.85 9.19
C LYS A 152 2.51 -6.79 8.65
N THR A 153 1.28 -6.31 8.47
CA THR A 153 0.20 -7.14 7.90
C THR A 153 0.49 -7.60 6.47
N LYS A 154 1.31 -6.87 5.73
CA LYS A 154 1.69 -7.19 4.35
C LYS A 154 2.94 -8.06 4.23
N VAL A 155 3.83 -7.97 5.23
CA VAL A 155 5.11 -8.67 5.20
C VAL A 155 5.02 -9.92 6.06
N LYS A 156 4.91 -11.09 5.41
CA LYS A 156 4.90 -12.38 6.10
C LYS A 156 6.32 -12.92 6.21
N ASN A 157 6.73 -13.28 7.44
CA ASN A 157 7.95 -14.09 7.73
C ASN A 157 9.29 -13.44 7.31
N SER A 158 9.45 -12.14 7.42
CA SER A 158 10.74 -11.49 7.20
C SER A 158 11.41 -11.15 8.53
N GLN A 159 12.51 -11.84 8.84
CA GLN A 159 13.27 -11.62 10.08
C GLN A 159 13.86 -10.19 10.18
N VAL A 160 14.18 -9.57 9.05
CA VAL A 160 14.66 -8.18 8.98
C VAL A 160 13.55 -7.23 9.42
N PHE A 161 12.33 -7.40 8.91
CA PHE A 161 11.19 -6.61 9.31
C PHE A 161 10.79 -6.85 10.76
N ASP A 162 10.90 -8.10 11.23
CA ASP A 162 10.58 -8.41 12.64
C ASP A 162 11.48 -7.65 13.61
N ASN A 163 12.74 -7.44 13.31
CA ASN A 163 13.64 -6.66 14.16
C ASN A 163 13.27 -5.17 14.17
N ILE A 164 12.98 -4.62 12.99
CA ILE A 164 12.58 -3.21 12.82
C ILE A 164 11.19 -2.99 13.43
N PHE A 165 10.19 -3.79 13.08
CA PHE A 165 8.81 -3.56 13.49
C PHE A 165 8.52 -3.90 14.95
N ASN A 166 9.23 -4.85 15.54
CA ASN A 166 9.05 -5.26 16.94
C ASN A 166 9.93 -4.46 17.93
N GLY A 167 10.66 -3.46 17.45
CA GLY A 167 11.50 -2.61 18.30
C GLY A 167 12.72 -3.32 18.89
N LYS A 168 13.17 -4.45 18.31
CA LYS A 168 14.38 -5.14 18.77
C LYS A 168 15.63 -4.35 18.45
N ASP A 169 15.68 -3.75 17.28
CA ASP A 169 16.75 -2.85 16.88
C ASP A 169 16.29 -1.41 17.12
N VAL A 170 17.06 -0.66 17.90
CA VAL A 170 16.74 0.74 18.23
C VAL A 170 17.46 1.65 17.24
N PRO A 171 16.71 2.36 16.38
CA PRO A 171 17.31 3.27 15.42
C PRO A 171 17.79 4.58 16.08
N ILE A 172 18.71 5.26 15.44
CA ILE A 172 18.88 6.69 15.64
C ILE A 172 17.79 7.37 14.83
N VAL A 173 17.02 8.25 15.50
CA VAL A 173 15.88 8.93 14.88
C VAL A 173 16.19 10.39 14.65
N TYR A 174 15.81 10.89 13.48
CA TYR A 174 15.79 12.32 13.18
C TYR A 174 14.39 12.71 12.72
N ILE A 175 13.94 13.89 13.13
CA ILE A 175 12.72 14.53 12.64
C ILE A 175 13.10 15.91 12.15
N ASN A 176 12.86 16.20 10.90
CA ASN A 176 13.20 17.47 10.25
C ASN A 176 14.69 17.83 10.46
N GLY A 177 15.58 16.83 10.33
CA GLY A 177 17.02 16.96 10.53
C GLY A 177 17.46 17.06 11.99
N SER A 178 16.54 17.14 12.94
CA SER A 178 16.84 17.22 14.38
C SER A 178 16.85 15.83 15.01
N LYS A 179 17.98 15.48 15.67
CA LYS A 179 18.08 14.18 16.34
C LYS A 179 17.13 14.10 17.54
N VAL A 180 16.35 13.04 17.58
CA VAL A 180 15.48 12.73 18.72
C VAL A 180 16.34 12.25 19.91
N PRO A 181 16.06 12.66 21.15
CA PRO A 181 16.79 12.20 22.34
C PRO A 181 16.82 10.67 22.46
N SER A 182 17.95 10.14 22.92
CA SER A 182 18.08 8.70 23.19
C SER A 182 17.09 8.25 24.24
N GLY A 183 16.51 7.06 24.05
CA GLY A 183 15.52 6.47 24.96
C GLY A 183 14.06 6.76 24.60
N VAL A 184 13.80 7.66 23.65
CA VAL A 184 12.46 7.78 23.05
C VAL A 184 12.20 6.54 22.23
N ASN A 185 11.06 5.89 22.49
CA ASN A 185 10.61 4.79 21.64
C ASN A 185 10.14 5.35 20.30
N TYR A 186 10.84 5.01 19.22
CA TYR A 186 10.52 5.52 17.87
C TYR A 186 9.11 5.15 17.41
N ARG A 187 8.54 4.08 17.96
CA ARG A 187 7.16 3.68 17.64
C ARG A 187 6.12 4.65 18.18
N ASP A 188 6.45 5.40 19.27
CA ASP A 188 5.57 6.38 19.90
C ASP A 188 5.66 7.77 19.26
N ILE A 189 6.51 7.94 18.23
CA ILE A 189 6.63 9.19 17.49
C ILE A 189 5.31 9.47 16.77
N LYS A 190 4.74 10.65 17.09
CA LYS A 190 3.54 11.14 16.43
C LYS A 190 3.87 11.64 15.02
N LEU A 191 3.00 11.36 14.09
CA LEU A 191 3.09 11.83 12.72
C LEU A 191 2.44 13.21 12.60
N HIS A 192 3.21 14.23 12.22
CA HIS A 192 2.69 15.56 11.95
C HIS A 192 2.79 15.92 10.47
N ALA A 193 2.02 16.93 10.08
CA ALA A 193 2.02 17.38 8.70
C ALA A 193 3.41 17.86 8.27
N TYR A 194 3.88 17.30 7.15
CA TYR A 194 5.15 17.63 6.51
C TYR A 194 6.41 17.27 7.32
N ASP A 195 6.30 16.40 8.30
CA ASP A 195 7.47 15.84 8.97
C ASP A 195 8.27 14.99 7.98
N GLU A 196 9.59 15.20 7.98
CA GLU A 196 10.59 14.30 7.44
C GLU A 196 11.17 13.46 8.57
N ILE A 197 10.88 12.17 8.57
CA ILE A 197 11.28 11.23 9.62
C ILE A 197 12.34 10.28 9.05
N ALA A 198 13.57 10.31 9.61
CA ALA A 198 14.62 9.40 9.24
C ALA A 198 14.94 8.42 10.38
N LEU A 199 14.82 7.13 10.12
CA LEU A 199 15.23 6.04 11.01
C LEU A 199 16.55 5.45 10.52
N ILE A 200 17.59 5.47 11.34
CA ILE A 200 18.94 5.02 10.97
C ILE A 200 19.32 3.81 11.82
N TYR A 201 19.44 2.66 11.18
CA TYR A 201 19.89 1.40 11.77
C TYR A 201 21.35 1.12 11.41
N GLY A 202 22.14 0.68 12.38
CA GLY A 202 23.55 0.36 12.20
C GLY A 202 24.40 1.62 11.95
N ARG A 203 25.31 1.57 10.97
CA ARG A 203 26.24 2.67 10.69
C ARG A 203 25.47 3.86 10.06
N PRO A 204 25.53 5.06 10.69
CA PRO A 204 24.90 6.25 10.11
C PRO A 204 25.63 6.73 8.85
N PRO A 205 24.93 7.44 7.95
CA PRO A 205 25.58 8.16 6.85
C PRO A 205 26.39 9.36 7.37
N GLN A 206 27.06 10.08 6.47
CA GLN A 206 27.68 11.37 6.82
C GLN A 206 26.59 12.33 7.31
N PRO A 207 26.89 13.24 8.25
CA PRO A 207 25.91 14.17 8.82
C PRO A 207 25.09 14.93 7.76
N ASP A 208 25.74 15.41 6.70
CA ASP A 208 25.13 16.17 5.61
C ASP A 208 24.24 15.31 4.69
N SER A 209 24.28 13.98 4.85
CA SER A 209 23.46 13.03 4.08
C SER A 209 22.30 12.48 4.91
N ILE A 210 22.05 13.02 6.10
CA ILE A 210 20.88 12.66 6.90
C ILE A 210 19.67 13.42 6.34
N PRO A 211 18.58 12.72 5.95
CA PRO A 211 17.38 13.38 5.48
C PRO A 211 16.85 14.40 6.51
N SER A 212 16.57 15.59 6.07
CA SER A 212 16.13 16.69 6.93
C SER A 212 14.88 17.42 6.42
N THR A 213 14.56 17.23 5.15
CA THR A 213 13.40 17.82 4.49
C THR A 213 12.97 16.91 3.35
N TYR A 214 11.69 16.86 3.09
CA TYR A 214 11.14 16.22 1.90
C TYR A 214 10.38 17.25 1.06
N ASN A 215 10.52 17.17 -0.25
CA ASN A 215 9.81 18.06 -1.16
C ASN A 215 8.47 17.43 -1.55
N PHE A 216 7.46 17.62 -0.72
CA PHE A 216 6.12 17.09 -0.97
C PHE A 216 5.57 17.62 -2.30
N PRO A 217 4.97 16.76 -3.13
CA PRO A 217 4.26 17.21 -4.33
C PRO A 217 3.21 18.27 -4.03
N GLN A 218 3.01 19.18 -4.98
CA GLN A 218 1.99 20.22 -4.84
C GLN A 218 0.59 19.58 -4.78
N GLY A 219 -0.16 19.91 -3.76
CA GLY A 219 -1.53 19.41 -3.57
C GLY A 219 -1.66 18.27 -2.54
N LEU A 220 -0.54 17.85 -1.94
CA LEU A 220 -0.51 16.99 -0.76
C LEU A 220 -0.50 17.81 0.52
#